data_e4e38fd64c215c0fa6e4410ec4dbe809
#
_entry.id   e4e38fd64c215c0fa6e4410ec4dbe809
#
_cell.length_a   1.000
_cell.length_b   1.000
_cell.length_c   1.000
_cell.angle_alpha   90.00
_cell.angle_beta   90.00
_cell.angle_gamma   90.00
#
_symmetry.space_group_name_H-M   'P 1'
#
loop_
_entity.id
_entity.type
_entity.pdbx_description
1 polymer ?
#
loop_
_entity_poly.entity_id
_entity_poly.type
_entity_poly.pdbx_seq_one_letter_code
_entity_poly.pdbx_strand_id
1 'polypeptide(L)'
;MARTPAGAKTLGYFAPVSEAKYIALTTFRRDGRAVSTPVHVAVDGDTAFFRTWDVTGKAKRLRHTPAVEIAPSTFRGRALGSPIRAQAHLLDGEASEAAARMLAAKHPILHGRLIPWYHRRRGWTTQQYRLEPPATIT
;
A
#
# COMPACT_ATOMS: atom_id res chain seq x y z
N MET A 1 17.48 19.02 -18.17
CA MET A 1 17.56 19.04 -16.81
C MET A 1 18.72 18.23 -16.31
N ALA A 2 19.18 18.63 -15.26
CA ALA A 2 20.16 17.81 -14.68
C ALA A 2 19.63 16.42 -14.56
N ARG A 3 20.46 15.51 -14.90
CA ARG A 3 20.10 14.16 -14.76
C ARG A 3 19.88 13.90 -13.31
N THR A 4 18.70 13.45 -12.95
CA THR A 4 18.47 13.10 -11.57
C THR A 4 19.05 11.72 -11.28
N PRO A 5 19.60 11.54 -10.09
CA PRO A 5 19.98 10.19 -9.68
C PRO A 5 18.79 9.27 -9.67
N ALA A 6 19.04 7.99 -9.76
CA ALA A 6 17.96 7.01 -9.76
C ALA A 6 17.06 7.15 -8.55
N GLY A 7 17.63 7.42 -7.37
CA GLY A 7 16.84 7.61 -6.17
C GLY A 7 15.95 8.82 -6.24
N ALA A 8 16.47 9.92 -6.81
CA ALA A 8 15.66 11.12 -6.95
C ALA A 8 14.55 10.92 -7.98
N LYS A 9 14.79 10.07 -8.98
CA LYS A 9 13.81 9.79 -9.99
C LYS A 9 12.61 9.07 -9.41
N THR A 10 12.83 8.16 -8.48
CA THR A 10 11.76 7.43 -7.83
C THR A 10 11.23 8.14 -6.62
N LEU A 11 11.96 9.14 -6.11
CA LEU A 11 11.62 9.81 -4.87
C LEU A 11 10.24 10.45 -4.89
N GLY A 12 9.82 10.94 -6.03
CA GLY A 12 8.49 11.52 -6.18
C GLY A 12 7.47 10.56 -6.78
N TYR A 13 7.82 9.30 -6.92
CA TYR A 13 6.94 8.38 -7.63
C TYR A 13 5.56 8.28 -6.98
N PHE A 14 5.51 8.30 -5.65
CA PHE A 14 4.26 8.20 -4.91
C PHE A 14 3.69 9.56 -4.51
N ALA A 15 4.22 10.64 -5.08
CA ALA A 15 3.70 11.98 -4.80
C ALA A 15 2.20 12.09 -5.04
N PRO A 16 1.63 11.48 -6.09
CA PRO A 16 0.18 11.60 -6.30
C PRO A 16 -0.66 11.06 -5.15
N VAL A 17 -0.12 10.18 -4.33
CA VAL A 17 -0.87 9.60 -3.21
C VAL A 17 -0.32 10.04 -1.85
N SER A 18 0.68 10.93 -1.82
CA SER A 18 1.35 11.26 -0.57
C SER A 18 0.44 11.96 0.42
N GLU A 19 -0.52 12.74 -0.06
CA GLU A 19 -1.47 13.43 0.81
C GLU A 19 -2.79 12.69 0.94
N ALA A 20 -2.92 11.56 0.27
CA ALA A 20 -4.17 10.82 0.29
C ALA A 20 -4.32 10.08 1.59
N LYS A 21 -5.54 10.08 2.13
CA LYS A 21 -5.87 9.26 3.29
C LYS A 21 -6.10 7.81 2.84
N TYR A 22 -6.68 7.65 1.66
CA TYR A 22 -6.99 6.34 1.10
C TYR A 22 -6.44 6.23 -0.30
N ILE A 23 -6.06 5.04 -0.68
CA ILE A 23 -5.79 4.73 -2.09
C ILE A 23 -6.72 3.60 -2.51
N ALA A 24 -7.10 3.62 -3.78
CA ALA A 24 -7.73 2.48 -4.40
C ALA A 24 -6.58 1.54 -4.79
N LEU A 25 -6.52 0.42 -4.11
CA LEU A 25 -5.49 -0.59 -4.39
C LEU A 25 -6.11 -1.64 -5.30
N THR A 26 -5.59 -1.75 -6.50
CA THR A 26 -6.05 -2.73 -7.48
C THR A 26 -5.09 -3.89 -7.50
N THR A 27 -5.59 -5.07 -7.17
CA THR A 27 -4.85 -6.32 -7.23
C THR A 27 -5.46 -7.18 -8.34
N PHE A 28 -4.76 -8.23 -8.74
CA PHE A 28 -5.17 -9.00 -9.91
C PHE A 28 -5.35 -10.46 -9.56
N ARG A 29 -6.44 -11.04 -10.03
CA ARG A 29 -6.69 -12.47 -9.91
C ARG A 29 -5.77 -13.22 -10.86
N ARG A 30 -5.70 -14.53 -10.69
CA ARG A 30 -4.86 -15.36 -11.56
C ARG A 30 -5.24 -15.23 -13.03
N ASP A 31 -6.51 -15.03 -13.31
CA ASP A 31 -7.00 -14.86 -14.68
C ASP A 31 -6.84 -13.45 -15.21
N GLY A 32 -6.21 -12.56 -14.42
CA GLY A 32 -5.94 -11.18 -14.83
C GLY A 32 -7.02 -10.19 -14.48
N ARG A 33 -8.15 -10.62 -13.93
CA ARG A 33 -9.21 -9.68 -13.57
C ARG A 33 -8.79 -8.81 -12.41
N ALA A 34 -9.11 -7.53 -12.51
CA ALA A 34 -8.74 -6.53 -11.51
C ALA A 34 -9.78 -6.47 -10.40
N VAL A 35 -9.30 -6.31 -9.17
CA VAL A 35 -10.18 -6.10 -8.01
C VAL A 35 -9.60 -4.91 -7.25
N SER A 36 -10.40 -3.87 -7.07
CA SER A 36 -9.96 -2.64 -6.42
C SER A 36 -10.65 -2.49 -5.07
N THR A 37 -9.86 -2.14 -4.05
CA THR A 37 -10.40 -1.88 -2.71
C THR A 37 -9.68 -0.68 -2.12
N PRO A 38 -10.35 0.10 -1.25
CA PRO A 38 -9.67 1.21 -0.57
C PRO A 38 -8.82 0.69 0.59
N VAL A 39 -7.65 1.27 0.74
CA VAL A 39 -6.79 1.00 1.90
C VAL A 39 -6.15 2.31 2.34
N HIS A 40 -5.73 2.36 3.59
CA HIS A 40 -4.91 3.48 4.07
C HIS A 40 -3.50 3.35 3.53
N VAL A 41 -2.86 4.50 3.31
CA VAL A 41 -1.51 4.52 2.77
C VAL A 41 -0.67 5.49 3.58
N ALA A 42 0.61 5.20 3.71
CA ALA A 42 1.59 6.13 4.25
C ALA A 42 2.78 6.14 3.28
N VAL A 43 3.22 7.33 2.90
CA VAL A 43 4.31 7.49 1.94
C VAL A 43 5.55 7.95 2.69
N ASP A 44 6.69 7.34 2.38
CA ASP A 44 7.97 7.71 2.97
C ASP A 44 8.99 7.76 1.84
N GLY A 45 9.26 8.98 1.35
CA GLY A 45 10.21 9.16 0.27
C GLY A 45 9.75 8.47 -1.00
N ASP A 46 10.52 7.51 -1.44
CA ASP A 46 10.24 6.79 -2.69
C ASP A 46 9.52 5.47 -2.45
N THR A 47 9.03 5.24 -1.25
CA THR A 47 8.25 4.05 -0.94
C THR A 47 6.93 4.45 -0.32
N ALA A 48 6.00 3.51 -0.30
CA ALA A 48 4.72 3.70 0.36
C ALA A 48 4.36 2.40 1.05
N PHE A 49 3.47 2.49 2.03
CA PHE A 49 3.12 1.32 2.84
C PHE A 49 1.62 1.25 3.00
N PHE A 50 1.10 0.02 3.03
CA PHE A 50 -0.29 -0.21 3.39
C PHE A 50 -0.38 -1.48 4.23
N ARG A 51 -1.56 -1.71 4.78
CA ARG A 51 -1.79 -2.84 5.70
C ARG A 51 -3.07 -3.54 5.30
N THR A 52 -3.08 -4.84 5.45
CA THR A 52 -4.29 -5.62 5.30
C THR A 52 -4.21 -6.84 6.21
N TRP A 53 -5.34 -7.53 6.40
CA TRP A 53 -5.34 -8.76 7.16
C TRP A 53 -5.07 -9.93 6.23
N ASP A 54 -4.45 -10.98 6.79
CA ASP A 54 -3.99 -12.12 6.01
C ASP A 54 -5.14 -12.92 5.38
N VAL A 55 -6.35 -12.76 5.90
CA VAL A 55 -7.51 -13.51 5.40
C VAL A 55 -8.22 -12.80 4.24
N THR A 56 -7.80 -11.60 3.89
CA THR A 56 -8.50 -10.84 2.86
C THR A 56 -8.20 -11.38 1.47
N GLY A 57 -9.11 -11.09 0.54
CA GLY A 57 -8.87 -11.45 -0.86
C GLY A 57 -7.65 -10.76 -1.44
N LYS A 58 -7.37 -9.48 -1.04
CA LYS A 58 -6.18 -8.80 -1.54
C LYS A 58 -4.90 -9.49 -1.07
N ALA A 59 -4.86 -9.98 0.17
CA ALA A 59 -3.68 -10.70 0.62
C ALA A 59 -3.46 -11.97 -0.20
N LYS A 60 -4.53 -12.67 -0.51
CA LYS A 60 -4.43 -13.87 -1.34
C LYS A 60 -3.94 -13.53 -2.74
N ARG A 61 -4.49 -12.49 -3.36
CA ARG A 61 -4.09 -12.10 -4.70
C ARG A 61 -2.64 -11.66 -4.75
N LEU A 62 -2.18 -10.95 -3.72
CA LEU A 62 -0.81 -10.47 -3.66
C LEU A 62 0.22 -11.59 -3.52
N ARG A 63 -0.19 -12.73 -2.96
CA ARG A 63 0.72 -13.88 -2.90
C ARG A 63 1.04 -14.44 -4.27
N HIS A 64 0.16 -14.22 -5.24
CA HIS A 64 0.37 -14.72 -6.61
C HIS A 64 0.93 -13.64 -7.53
N THR A 65 0.48 -12.40 -7.34
CA THR A 65 0.81 -11.32 -8.26
C THR A 65 1.15 -10.08 -7.46
N PRO A 66 2.44 -9.73 -7.33
CA PRO A 66 2.83 -8.52 -6.60
C PRO A 66 2.56 -7.24 -7.36
N ALA A 67 2.30 -7.30 -8.66
CA ALA A 67 2.01 -6.11 -9.44
C ALA A 67 0.64 -5.55 -9.06
N VAL A 68 0.58 -4.25 -8.83
CA VAL A 68 -0.66 -3.57 -8.43
C VAL A 68 -0.76 -2.24 -9.14
N GLU A 69 -1.95 -1.64 -9.04
CA GLU A 69 -2.16 -0.25 -9.43
C GLU A 69 -2.74 0.48 -8.24
N ILE A 70 -2.36 1.73 -8.06
CA ILE A 70 -2.86 2.54 -6.97
C ILE A 70 -3.27 3.92 -7.50
N ALA A 71 -4.29 4.50 -6.86
CA ALA A 71 -4.73 5.84 -7.17
C ALA A 71 -5.28 6.46 -5.89
N PRO A 72 -5.18 7.79 -5.72
CA PRO A 72 -5.85 8.41 -4.59
C PRO A 72 -7.34 8.13 -4.68
N SER A 73 -7.99 7.91 -3.53
CA SER A 73 -9.40 7.54 -3.57
C SER A 73 -10.16 8.05 -2.37
N THR A 74 -11.48 7.96 -2.47
CA THR A 74 -12.36 8.16 -1.33
C THR A 74 -12.32 6.93 -0.44
N PHE A 75 -12.90 7.04 0.76
CA PHE A 75 -12.96 5.90 1.67
C PHE A 75 -13.81 4.75 1.11
N ARG A 76 -14.63 5.02 0.12
CA ARG A 76 -15.43 3.98 -0.55
C ARG A 76 -14.73 3.39 -1.76
N GLY A 77 -13.52 3.87 -2.06
CA GLY A 77 -12.73 3.31 -3.14
C GLY A 77 -12.91 3.97 -4.48
N ARG A 78 -13.61 5.10 -4.55
CA ARG A 78 -13.74 5.82 -5.82
C ARG A 78 -12.45 6.56 -6.11
N ALA A 79 -11.85 6.30 -7.26
CA ALA A 79 -10.59 6.93 -7.65
C ALA A 79 -10.77 8.42 -7.85
N LEU A 80 -9.80 9.18 -7.32
CA LEU A 80 -9.77 10.64 -7.45
C LEU A 80 -8.65 11.09 -8.38
N GLY A 81 -7.95 10.17 -9.00
CA GLY A 81 -6.87 10.49 -9.92
C GLY A 81 -6.52 9.28 -10.75
N SER A 82 -5.55 9.46 -11.63
CA SER A 82 -5.12 8.37 -12.50
C SER A 82 -4.34 7.33 -11.73
N PRO A 83 -4.49 6.05 -12.06
CA PRO A 83 -3.73 5.02 -11.37
C PRO A 83 -2.27 5.00 -11.83
N ILE A 84 -1.40 4.63 -10.90
CA ILE A 84 0.00 4.37 -11.21
C ILE A 84 0.32 2.93 -10.83
N ARG A 85 1.28 2.34 -11.52
CA ARG A 85 1.66 0.97 -11.28
C ARG A 85 2.69 0.90 -10.17
N ALA A 86 2.66 -0.20 -9.42
CA ALA A 86 3.61 -0.41 -8.34
C ALA A 86 3.79 -1.91 -8.12
N GLN A 87 4.78 -2.25 -7.30
CA GLN A 87 5.02 -3.61 -6.83
C GLN A 87 4.81 -3.64 -5.34
N ALA A 88 4.06 -4.62 -4.86
CA ALA A 88 3.78 -4.76 -3.44
C ALA A 88 4.60 -5.91 -2.87
N HIS A 89 5.31 -5.65 -1.78
CA HIS A 89 6.15 -6.64 -1.12
C HIS A 89 5.72 -6.80 0.33
N LEU A 90 5.44 -8.03 0.71
CA LEU A 90 5.11 -8.34 2.09
C LEU A 90 6.34 -8.10 2.96
N LEU A 91 6.12 -7.42 4.08
CA LEU A 91 7.20 -7.13 5.03
C LEU A 91 7.10 -8.06 6.21
N ASP A 92 8.25 -8.28 6.87
CA ASP A 92 8.30 -9.04 8.11
C ASP A 92 9.29 -8.37 9.04
N GLY A 93 9.35 -8.85 10.30
CA GLY A 93 10.31 -8.39 11.27
C GLY A 93 10.29 -6.90 11.48
N GLU A 94 11.46 -6.31 11.57
CA GLU A 94 11.59 -4.88 11.86
C GLU A 94 10.99 -4.00 10.79
N ALA A 95 11.09 -4.42 9.53
CA ALA A 95 10.51 -3.64 8.43
C ALA A 95 8.99 -3.57 8.58
N SER A 96 8.36 -4.66 8.96
CA SER A 96 6.92 -4.69 9.18
C SER A 96 6.53 -3.79 10.35
N GLU A 97 7.31 -3.83 11.42
CA GLU A 97 7.05 -2.98 12.59
C GLU A 97 7.21 -1.51 12.26
N ALA A 98 8.23 -1.17 11.47
CA ALA A 98 8.44 0.21 11.06
C ALA A 98 7.28 0.71 10.21
N ALA A 99 6.81 -0.10 9.28
CA ALA A 99 5.66 0.25 8.45
C ALA A 99 4.40 0.43 9.30
N ALA A 100 4.20 -0.45 10.27
CA ALA A 100 3.07 -0.34 11.18
C ALA A 100 3.10 0.97 11.96
N ARG A 101 4.29 1.39 12.40
CA ARG A 101 4.43 2.65 13.12
C ARG A 101 4.11 3.85 12.23
N MET A 102 4.55 3.80 10.98
CA MET A 102 4.27 4.89 10.04
C MET A 102 2.79 5.02 9.75
N LEU A 103 2.13 3.88 9.55
CA LEU A 103 0.69 3.88 9.31
C LEU A 103 -0.06 4.37 10.55
N ALA A 104 0.37 3.97 11.74
CA ALA A 104 -0.25 4.40 12.97
C ALA A 104 -0.05 5.91 13.18
N ALA A 105 1.10 6.45 12.81
CA ALA A 105 1.37 7.87 12.97
C ALA A 105 0.48 8.70 12.05
N LYS A 106 0.24 8.23 10.84
CA LYS A 106 -0.62 8.94 9.89
C LYS A 106 -2.10 8.73 10.17
N HIS A 107 -2.48 7.54 10.67
CA HIS A 107 -3.87 7.18 10.91
C HIS A 107 -4.03 6.66 12.34
N PRO A 108 -3.84 7.52 13.35
CA PRO A 108 -3.66 7.05 14.73
C PRO A 108 -4.86 6.33 15.32
N ILE A 109 -6.07 6.75 14.99
CA ILE A 109 -7.24 6.11 15.58
C ILE A 109 -7.38 4.69 15.08
N LEU A 110 -7.31 4.52 13.77
CA LEU A 110 -7.59 3.22 13.15
C LEU A 110 -6.43 2.27 13.33
N HIS A 111 -5.21 2.70 12.97
CA HIS A 111 -4.06 1.82 12.99
C HIS A 111 -3.38 1.74 14.35
N GLY A 112 -3.50 2.80 15.15
CA GLY A 112 -2.88 2.84 16.47
C GLY A 112 -3.67 2.12 17.54
N ARG A 113 -5.00 2.06 17.42
CA ARG A 113 -5.86 1.52 18.46
C ARG A 113 -6.81 0.45 17.97
N LEU A 114 -7.67 0.80 17.00
CA LEU A 114 -8.77 -0.09 16.63
C LEU A 114 -8.30 -1.35 15.95
N ILE A 115 -7.34 -1.25 15.04
CA ILE A 115 -6.87 -2.42 14.32
C ILE A 115 -6.18 -3.43 15.25
N PRO A 116 -5.24 -2.99 16.12
CA PRO A 116 -4.65 -3.95 17.07
C PRO A 116 -5.65 -4.62 17.99
N TRP A 117 -6.63 -3.86 18.49
CA TRP A 117 -7.65 -4.41 19.37
C TRP A 117 -8.51 -5.44 18.65
N TYR A 118 -9.00 -5.07 17.47
CA TYR A 118 -9.86 -5.94 16.68
C TYR A 118 -9.12 -7.21 16.26
N HIS A 119 -7.87 -7.05 15.92
CA HIS A 119 -6.99 -8.14 15.56
C HIS A 119 -6.90 -9.19 16.66
N ARG A 120 -6.67 -8.76 17.90
CA ARG A 120 -6.59 -9.69 19.03
C ARG A 120 -7.89 -10.44 19.25
N ARG A 121 -9.00 -9.75 19.07
CA ARG A 121 -10.31 -10.35 19.25
C ARG A 121 -10.61 -11.42 18.23
N ARG A 122 -10.17 -11.20 16.99
CA ARG A 122 -10.48 -12.08 15.87
C ARG A 122 -9.42 -13.14 15.60
N GLY A 123 -8.23 -12.94 16.11
CA GLY A 123 -7.13 -13.86 15.84
C GLY A 123 -6.56 -13.72 14.43
N TRP A 124 -6.89 -12.67 13.71
CA TRP A 124 -6.36 -12.43 12.38
C TRP A 124 -4.98 -11.80 12.49
N THR A 125 -4.14 -12.06 11.51
CA THR A 125 -2.80 -11.50 11.44
C THR A 125 -2.78 -10.33 10.48
N THR A 126 -2.26 -9.19 10.94
CA THR A 126 -2.10 -8.02 10.11
C THR A 126 -0.81 -8.15 9.32
N GLN A 127 -0.86 -7.82 8.04
CA GLN A 127 0.30 -7.85 7.16
C GLN A 127 0.54 -6.45 6.62
N GLN A 128 1.78 -6.00 6.69
CA GLN A 128 2.21 -4.73 6.14
C GLN A 128 2.93 -4.99 4.84
N TYR A 129 2.68 -4.12 3.86
CA TYR A 129 3.28 -4.22 2.54
C TYR A 129 3.99 -2.93 2.20
N ARG A 130 5.12 -3.06 1.51
CA ARG A 130 5.82 -1.93 0.94
C ARG A 130 5.51 -1.86 -0.54
N LEU A 131 5.18 -0.66 -0.99
CA LEU A 131 4.97 -0.39 -2.41
C LEU A 131 6.23 0.25 -2.97
N GLU A 132 6.66 -0.23 -4.12
CA GLU A 132 7.81 0.31 -4.83
C GLU A 132 7.43 0.55 -6.27
N PRO A 133 8.12 1.47 -6.96
CA PRO A 133 7.92 1.60 -8.41
C PRO A 133 8.21 0.27 -9.08
N PRO A 134 7.60 0.02 -10.25
CA PRO A 134 7.89 -1.22 -10.96
C PRO A 134 9.37 -1.34 -11.27
N ALA A 135 9.86 -2.58 -11.32
CA ALA A 135 11.28 -2.83 -11.53
C ALA A 135 11.78 -2.25 -12.86
N THR A 136 10.92 -2.21 -13.86
CA THR A 136 11.27 -1.64 -15.14
C THR A 136 10.41 -0.42 -15.39
N ILE A 137 10.99 0.75 -15.20
CA ILE A 137 10.36 2.02 -15.51
C ILE A 137 11.18 2.65 -16.57
N THR A 138 10.67 2.73 -17.74
CA THR A 138 11.40 3.38 -18.83
C THR A 138 10.46 4.17 -19.68
#